data_2434d3a872eb7b2fd77e3e21be4c9f3d
#
_entry.id   2434d3a872eb7b2fd77e3e21be4c9f3d
#
_cell.length_a   1.000
_cell.length_b   1.000
_cell.length_c   1.000
_cell.angle_alpha   90.00
_cell.angle_beta   90.00
_cell.angle_gamma   90.00
#
_symmetry.space_group_name_H-M   'P 1'
#
loop_
_entity.id
_entity.type
_entity.pdbx_description
1 polymer ?
#
loop_
_entity_poly.entity_id
_entity_poly.type
_entity_poly.pdbx_seq_one_letter_code
_entity_poly.pdbx_strand_id
1 'polypeptide(L)'
;MEYFQNIKNTVSEKMPNIVGSLFIFLIFLIIANIVRNSISNESIINNDIINDESNYASKTLVQHQIGNFVYYIILIIGIIFAIINLGINTTTIITILASMGLALGIAMQGTLSNVISGIIISINNIFNIGDMIRINQLFNNNTTYGKVIDFNLYFTTIVDPYTKLVINVPNSTIQNNLLTNVSRSKLFEKK
;
A
#
# COMPACT_ATOMS: atom_id res chain seq x y z
N MET A 1 -28.85 -39.22 -29.78
CA MET A 1 -28.15 -39.98 -28.74
C MET A 1 -26.67 -39.62 -28.64
N GLU A 2 -25.96 -39.43 -29.74
CA GLU A 2 -24.52 -39.05 -29.76
C GLU A 2 -24.24 -37.73 -29.05
N TYR A 3 -25.09 -36.73 -29.21
CA TYR A 3 -24.90 -35.42 -28.59
C TYR A 3 -24.91 -35.49 -27.04
N PHE A 4 -25.82 -36.28 -26.47
CA PHE A 4 -25.89 -36.49 -25.02
C PHE A 4 -24.71 -37.32 -24.48
N GLN A 5 -24.19 -38.26 -25.23
CA GLN A 5 -23.00 -39.03 -24.85
C GLN A 5 -21.74 -38.16 -24.90
N ASN A 6 -21.61 -37.30 -25.92
CA ASN A 6 -20.51 -36.36 -26.00
C ASN A 6 -20.48 -35.36 -24.82
N ILE A 7 -21.65 -34.81 -24.45
CA ILE A 7 -21.76 -33.94 -23.26
C ILE A 7 -21.35 -34.69 -21.99
N LYS A 8 -21.89 -35.92 -21.82
CA LYS A 8 -21.61 -36.74 -20.65
C LYS A 8 -20.10 -37.07 -20.52
N ASN A 9 -19.46 -37.40 -21.62
CA ASN A 9 -18.01 -37.70 -21.65
C ASN A 9 -17.17 -36.43 -21.36
N THR A 10 -17.52 -35.30 -21.97
CA THR A 10 -16.82 -34.01 -21.73
C THR A 10 -16.98 -33.55 -20.28
N VAL A 11 -18.17 -33.73 -19.70
CA VAL A 11 -18.41 -33.38 -18.28
C VAL A 11 -17.65 -34.33 -17.36
N SER A 12 -17.65 -35.64 -17.64
CA SER A 12 -16.94 -36.63 -16.83
C SER A 12 -15.42 -36.40 -16.86
N GLU A 13 -14.88 -36.03 -17.99
CA GLU A 13 -13.45 -35.73 -18.17
C GLU A 13 -13.00 -34.44 -17.44
N LYS A 14 -13.89 -33.44 -17.38
CA LYS A 14 -13.62 -32.17 -16.70
C LYS A 14 -14.04 -32.14 -15.22
N MET A 15 -14.75 -33.15 -14.74
CA MET A 15 -15.21 -33.23 -13.35
C MET A 15 -14.08 -33.05 -12.32
N PRO A 16 -12.90 -33.70 -12.45
CA PRO A 16 -11.84 -33.52 -11.47
C PRO A 16 -11.32 -32.07 -11.43
N ASN A 17 -11.27 -31.39 -12.57
CA ASN A 17 -10.88 -29.97 -12.63
C ASN A 17 -11.93 -29.05 -12.00
N ILE A 18 -13.21 -29.34 -12.19
CA ILE A 18 -14.30 -28.58 -11.57
C ILE A 18 -14.27 -28.71 -10.05
N VAL A 19 -14.11 -29.95 -9.55
CA VAL A 19 -14.00 -30.21 -8.12
C VAL A 19 -12.74 -29.57 -7.54
N GLY A 20 -11.61 -29.67 -8.24
CA GLY A 20 -10.35 -29.02 -7.85
C GLY A 20 -10.47 -27.49 -7.81
N SER A 21 -11.15 -26.89 -8.77
CA SER A 21 -11.39 -25.42 -8.81
C SER A 21 -12.25 -24.96 -7.65
N LEU A 22 -13.30 -25.70 -7.32
CA LEU A 22 -14.13 -25.43 -6.15
C LEU A 22 -13.32 -25.52 -4.84
N PHE A 23 -12.48 -26.54 -4.73
CA PHE A 23 -11.61 -26.73 -3.56
C PHE A 23 -10.61 -25.57 -3.41
N ILE A 24 -9.96 -25.17 -4.50
CA ILE A 24 -9.06 -24.01 -4.53
C ILE A 24 -9.80 -22.77 -4.08
N PHE A 25 -10.98 -22.50 -4.65
CA PHE A 25 -11.77 -21.33 -4.28
C PHE A 25 -12.15 -21.32 -2.80
N LEU A 26 -12.56 -22.46 -2.25
CA LEU A 26 -12.86 -22.60 -0.81
C LEU A 26 -11.65 -22.32 0.08
N ILE A 27 -10.46 -22.79 -0.31
CA ILE A 27 -9.22 -22.49 0.42
C ILE A 27 -8.98 -20.98 0.45
N PHE A 28 -9.05 -20.30 -0.70
CA PHE A 28 -8.86 -18.85 -0.77
C PHE A 28 -9.92 -18.08 0.02
N LEU A 29 -11.16 -18.56 0.04
CA LEU A 29 -12.23 -17.99 0.84
C LEU A 29 -11.95 -18.10 2.34
N ILE A 30 -11.43 -19.25 2.80
CA ILE A 30 -11.02 -19.45 4.21
C ILE A 30 -9.86 -18.52 4.55
N ILE A 31 -8.83 -18.47 3.70
CA ILE A 31 -7.66 -17.59 3.89
C ILE A 31 -8.11 -16.13 3.95
N ALA A 32 -8.98 -15.70 3.03
CA ALA A 32 -9.52 -14.34 3.00
C ALA A 32 -10.25 -13.96 4.31
N ASN A 33 -11.07 -14.88 4.83
CA ASN A 33 -11.75 -14.67 6.12
C ASN A 33 -10.79 -14.61 7.30
N ILE A 34 -9.79 -15.49 7.34
CA ILE A 34 -8.77 -15.48 8.41
C ILE A 34 -8.01 -14.15 8.41
N VAL A 35 -7.51 -13.71 7.25
CA VAL A 35 -6.77 -12.46 7.11
C VAL A 35 -7.63 -11.26 7.47
N ARG A 36 -8.86 -11.19 6.98
CA ARG A 36 -9.81 -10.14 7.34
C ARG A 36 -10.03 -10.06 8.85
N ASN A 37 -10.28 -11.19 9.49
CA ASN A 37 -10.52 -11.24 10.93
C ASN A 37 -9.27 -10.87 11.74
N SER A 38 -8.07 -11.28 11.29
CA SER A 38 -6.81 -10.88 11.93
C SER A 38 -6.62 -9.37 11.90
N ILE A 39 -6.86 -8.72 10.75
CA ILE A 39 -6.75 -7.26 10.61
C ILE A 39 -7.79 -6.54 11.48
N SER A 40 -9.03 -7.05 11.51
CA SER A 40 -10.11 -6.43 12.29
C SER A 40 -9.97 -6.63 13.79
N ASN A 41 -9.41 -7.75 14.26
CA ASN A 41 -9.28 -8.08 15.69
C ASN A 41 -8.10 -7.37 16.37
N GLU A 42 -7.04 -7.03 15.62
CA GLU A 42 -5.89 -6.30 16.18
C GLU A 42 -6.28 -4.92 16.72
N SER A 43 -7.38 -4.35 16.24
CA SER A 43 -7.93 -3.09 16.74
C SER A 43 -8.55 -3.19 18.15
N ILE A 44 -9.00 -4.38 18.55
CA ILE A 44 -9.68 -4.58 19.84
C ILE A 44 -8.66 -4.72 20.97
N ILE A 45 -7.51 -5.33 20.71
CA ILE A 45 -6.50 -5.64 21.74
C ILE A 45 -5.70 -4.38 22.16
N ASN A 46 -5.53 -3.41 21.26
CA ASN A 46 -4.81 -2.17 21.56
C ASN A 46 -5.70 -1.06 22.20
N ASN A 47 -6.98 -1.33 22.46
CA ASN A 47 -7.97 -0.33 22.83
C ASN A 47 -8.01 0.02 24.33
N ASP A 48 -7.28 -0.70 25.19
CA ASP A 48 -7.36 -0.48 26.64
C ASP A 48 -6.55 0.71 27.18
N ILE A 49 -5.87 1.48 26.32
CA ILE A 49 -4.87 2.46 26.79
C ILE A 49 -5.13 3.92 26.40
N ILE A 50 -6.08 4.24 25.50
CA ILE A 50 -6.23 5.62 25.01
C ILE A 50 -7.65 6.17 25.19
N ASN A 51 -7.79 7.27 25.95
CA ASN A 51 -9.05 7.93 26.36
C ASN A 51 -9.64 8.93 25.34
N ASP A 52 -9.43 8.77 24.03
CA ASP A 52 -9.87 9.76 23.03
C ASP A 52 -10.87 9.15 22.03
N GLU A 53 -12.17 9.24 22.35
CA GLU A 53 -13.29 8.60 21.61
C GLU A 53 -13.35 8.96 20.12
N SER A 54 -12.97 10.17 19.72
CA SER A 54 -13.08 10.62 18.32
C SER A 54 -12.03 9.99 17.40
N ASN A 55 -10.83 9.73 17.91
CA ASN A 55 -9.75 9.06 17.17
C ASN A 55 -9.98 7.55 17.04
N TYR A 56 -10.71 6.95 17.99
CA TYR A 56 -11.06 5.52 17.97
C TYR A 56 -12.00 5.17 16.82
N ALA A 57 -13.08 5.91 16.67
CA ALA A 57 -14.09 5.63 15.64
C ALA A 57 -13.46 5.68 14.23
N SER A 58 -12.60 6.66 13.96
CA SER A 58 -11.96 6.80 12.67
C SER A 58 -10.93 5.69 12.39
N LYS A 59 -10.13 5.31 13.37
CA LYS A 59 -9.10 4.26 13.23
C LYS A 59 -9.73 2.87 13.03
N THR A 60 -10.78 2.55 13.78
CA THR A 60 -11.51 1.28 13.67
C THR A 60 -12.22 1.15 12.32
N LEU A 61 -12.82 2.23 11.82
CA LEU A 61 -13.46 2.27 10.51
C LEU A 61 -12.43 2.03 9.39
N VAL A 62 -11.26 2.66 9.44
CA VAL A 62 -10.20 2.49 8.45
C VAL A 62 -9.66 1.06 8.45
N GLN A 63 -9.42 0.47 9.61
CA GLN A 63 -8.94 -0.92 9.73
C GLN A 63 -9.96 -1.91 9.17
N HIS A 64 -11.24 -1.71 9.45
CA HIS A 64 -12.29 -2.57 8.91
C HIS A 64 -12.39 -2.47 7.38
N GLN A 65 -12.24 -1.27 6.83
CA GLN A 65 -12.20 -1.06 5.38
C GLN A 65 -10.98 -1.69 4.73
N ILE A 66 -9.80 -1.59 5.37
CA ILE A 66 -8.58 -2.26 4.91
C ILE A 66 -8.75 -3.78 4.93
N GLY A 67 -9.32 -4.34 5.99
CA GLY A 67 -9.62 -5.77 6.09
C GLY A 67 -10.53 -6.25 4.96
N ASN A 68 -11.59 -5.50 4.67
CA ASN A 68 -12.49 -5.80 3.55
C ASN A 68 -11.80 -5.68 2.19
N PHE A 69 -10.96 -4.67 1.99
CA PHE A 69 -10.21 -4.50 0.75
C PHE A 69 -9.26 -5.66 0.50
N VAL A 70 -8.49 -6.08 1.50
CA VAL A 70 -7.60 -7.25 1.42
C VAL A 70 -8.39 -8.53 1.16
N TYR A 71 -9.55 -8.70 1.81
CA TYR A 71 -10.45 -9.82 1.58
C TYR A 71 -10.86 -9.93 0.11
N TYR A 72 -11.29 -8.84 -0.53
CA TYR A 72 -11.68 -8.85 -1.94
C TYR A 72 -10.51 -9.13 -2.88
N ILE A 73 -9.31 -8.62 -2.57
CA ILE A 73 -8.11 -8.93 -3.36
C ILE A 73 -7.81 -10.43 -3.32
N ILE A 74 -7.84 -11.04 -2.13
CA ILE A 74 -7.60 -12.49 -1.98
C ILE A 74 -8.67 -13.30 -2.71
N LEU A 75 -9.94 -12.89 -2.68
CA LEU A 75 -11.01 -13.54 -3.43
C LEU A 75 -10.79 -13.46 -4.94
N ILE A 76 -10.40 -12.31 -5.47
CA ILE A 76 -10.12 -12.15 -6.91
C ILE A 76 -8.99 -13.10 -7.32
N ILE A 77 -7.92 -13.18 -6.52
CA ILE A 77 -6.81 -14.11 -6.76
C ILE A 77 -7.33 -15.56 -6.74
N GLY A 78 -8.15 -15.94 -5.77
CA GLY A 78 -8.75 -17.26 -5.67
C GLY A 78 -9.61 -17.63 -6.89
N ILE A 79 -10.40 -16.70 -7.39
CA ILE A 79 -11.19 -16.87 -8.61
C ILE A 79 -10.27 -17.11 -9.82
N ILE A 80 -9.19 -16.34 -9.94
CA ILE A 80 -8.22 -16.50 -11.05
C ILE A 80 -7.60 -17.90 -11.01
N PHE A 81 -7.15 -18.37 -9.85
CA PHE A 81 -6.60 -19.71 -9.71
C PHE A 81 -7.62 -20.81 -10.00
N ALA A 82 -8.87 -20.63 -9.58
CA ALA A 82 -9.96 -21.55 -9.89
C ALA A 82 -10.23 -21.63 -11.41
N ILE A 83 -10.23 -20.50 -12.13
CA ILE A 83 -10.40 -20.42 -13.57
C ILE A 83 -9.23 -21.11 -14.31
N ILE A 84 -8.01 -20.90 -13.86
CA ILE A 84 -6.81 -21.56 -14.43
C ILE A 84 -6.93 -23.08 -14.31
N ASN A 85 -7.38 -23.59 -13.16
CA ASN A 85 -7.55 -25.04 -12.92
C ASN A 85 -8.67 -25.66 -13.78
N LEU A 86 -9.64 -24.88 -14.24
CA LEU A 86 -10.66 -25.32 -15.20
C LEU A 86 -10.10 -25.58 -16.60
N GLY A 87 -8.80 -25.31 -16.83
CA GLY A 87 -8.15 -25.51 -18.14
C GLY A 87 -8.47 -24.42 -19.14
N ILE A 88 -8.92 -23.24 -18.68
CA ILE A 88 -9.07 -22.05 -19.53
C ILE A 88 -7.69 -21.54 -19.92
N ASN A 89 -7.55 -21.02 -21.15
CA ASN A 89 -6.28 -20.52 -21.66
C ASN A 89 -5.67 -19.47 -20.72
N THR A 90 -4.61 -19.87 -20.04
CA THR A 90 -3.90 -19.03 -19.05
C THR A 90 -3.28 -17.78 -19.68
N THR A 91 -2.90 -17.83 -20.97
CA THR A 91 -2.31 -16.69 -21.66
C THR A 91 -3.24 -15.48 -21.69
N THR A 92 -4.54 -15.72 -21.96
CA THR A 92 -5.54 -14.65 -21.95
C THR A 92 -5.69 -14.02 -20.57
N ILE A 93 -5.73 -14.84 -19.51
CA ILE A 93 -5.84 -14.37 -18.12
C ILE A 93 -4.60 -13.55 -17.74
N ILE A 94 -3.40 -14.06 -18.05
CA ILE A 94 -2.15 -13.36 -17.78
C ILE A 94 -2.09 -12.02 -18.51
N THR A 95 -2.53 -11.96 -19.77
CA THR A 95 -2.55 -10.71 -20.54
C THR A 95 -3.47 -9.67 -19.93
N ILE A 96 -4.67 -10.07 -19.49
CA ILE A 96 -5.62 -9.19 -18.80
C ILE A 96 -5.02 -8.68 -17.49
N LEU A 97 -4.46 -9.57 -16.67
CA LEU A 97 -3.84 -9.22 -15.39
C LEU A 97 -2.64 -8.29 -15.56
N ALA A 98 -1.80 -8.55 -16.57
CA ALA A 98 -0.66 -7.70 -16.89
C ALA A 98 -1.10 -6.28 -17.29
N SER A 99 -2.14 -6.18 -18.12
CA SER A 99 -2.72 -4.89 -18.53
C SER A 99 -3.32 -4.13 -17.36
N MET A 100 -4.07 -4.81 -16.48
CA MET A 100 -4.62 -4.23 -15.25
C MET A 100 -3.50 -3.80 -14.29
N GLY A 101 -2.46 -4.63 -14.13
CA GLY A 101 -1.30 -4.32 -13.29
C GLY A 101 -0.55 -3.08 -13.76
N LEU A 102 -0.36 -2.94 -15.08
CA LEU A 102 0.25 -1.76 -15.67
C LEU A 102 -0.60 -0.50 -15.40
N ALA A 103 -1.92 -0.58 -15.64
CA ALA A 103 -2.83 0.53 -15.40
C ALA A 103 -2.82 0.97 -13.92
N LEU A 104 -2.87 0.01 -12.99
CA LEU A 104 -2.78 0.28 -11.55
C LEU A 104 -1.41 0.86 -11.16
N GLY A 105 -0.31 0.35 -11.73
CA GLY A 105 1.03 0.86 -11.50
C GLY A 105 1.17 2.34 -11.89
N ILE A 106 0.63 2.72 -13.04
CA ILE A 106 0.60 4.12 -13.50
C ILE A 106 -0.28 4.97 -12.57
N ALA A 107 -1.47 4.48 -12.21
CA ALA A 107 -2.37 5.20 -11.31
C ALA A 107 -1.76 5.43 -9.91
N MET A 108 -0.93 4.51 -9.42
CA MET A 108 -0.30 4.58 -8.09
C MET A 108 1.13 5.16 -8.12
N GLN A 109 1.63 5.62 -9.26
CA GLN A 109 3.02 6.07 -9.43
C GLN A 109 3.43 7.11 -8.37
N GLY A 110 2.59 8.11 -8.09
CA GLY A 110 2.88 9.14 -7.10
C GLY A 110 2.97 8.60 -5.67
N THR A 111 2.06 7.70 -5.32
CA THR A 111 2.05 7.04 -4.00
C THR A 111 3.31 6.20 -3.80
N LEU A 112 3.65 5.37 -4.78
CA LEU A 112 4.83 4.52 -4.75
C LEU A 112 6.11 5.34 -4.69
N SER A 113 6.19 6.44 -5.44
CA SER A 113 7.33 7.37 -5.39
C SER A 113 7.55 7.93 -3.98
N ASN A 114 6.48 8.33 -3.27
CA ASN A 114 6.60 8.83 -1.90
C ASN A 114 7.10 7.76 -0.93
N VAL A 115 6.59 6.54 -1.02
CA VAL A 115 7.01 5.42 -0.16
C VAL A 115 8.48 5.07 -0.39
N ILE A 116 8.90 4.94 -1.66
CA ILE A 116 10.30 4.65 -2.01
C ILE A 116 11.21 5.79 -1.52
N SER A 117 10.82 7.05 -1.71
CA SER A 117 11.56 8.20 -1.22
C SER A 117 11.70 8.21 0.29
N GLY A 118 10.63 7.86 1.02
CA GLY A 118 10.66 7.72 2.48
C GLY A 118 11.66 6.66 2.94
N ILE A 119 11.69 5.50 2.29
CA ILE A 119 12.66 4.44 2.56
C ILE A 119 14.10 4.93 2.30
N ILE A 120 14.34 5.59 1.18
CA ILE A 120 15.67 6.12 0.82
C ILE A 120 16.14 7.17 1.83
N ILE A 121 15.27 8.10 2.23
CA ILE A 121 15.56 9.13 3.24
C ILE A 121 15.95 8.46 4.56
N SER A 122 15.20 7.44 4.98
CA SER A 122 15.43 6.70 6.23
C SER A 122 16.75 5.94 6.21
N ILE A 123 17.02 5.17 5.15
CA ILE A 123 18.25 4.36 5.04
C ILE A 123 19.49 5.24 4.99
N ASN A 124 19.45 6.35 4.25
CA ASN A 124 20.60 7.24 4.09
C ASN A 124 20.72 8.27 5.23
N ASN A 125 19.78 8.31 6.18
CA ASN A 125 19.77 9.28 7.27
C ASN A 125 19.99 10.72 6.76
N ILE A 126 19.25 11.12 5.71
CA ILE A 126 19.41 12.44 5.07
C ILE A 126 19.17 13.56 6.08
N PHE A 127 18.17 13.39 6.94
CA PHE A 127 17.88 14.21 8.12
C PHE A 127 17.28 13.36 9.23
N ASN A 128 17.24 13.89 10.44
CA ASN A 128 16.61 13.28 11.61
C ASN A 128 15.46 14.15 12.13
N ILE A 129 14.59 13.55 12.93
CA ILE A 129 13.59 14.32 13.68
C ILE A 129 14.33 15.31 14.59
N GLY A 130 13.92 16.57 14.54
CA GLY A 130 14.58 17.68 15.25
C GLY A 130 15.51 18.52 14.39
N ASP A 131 15.94 18.04 13.22
CA ASP A 131 16.79 18.80 12.30
C ASP A 131 16.03 19.97 11.66
N MET A 132 16.77 21.05 11.39
CA MET A 132 16.28 22.16 10.57
C MET A 132 16.65 21.89 9.11
N ILE A 133 15.66 21.80 8.25
CA ILE A 133 15.84 21.54 6.82
C ILE A 133 15.29 22.69 5.98
N ARG A 134 15.93 22.89 4.82
CA ARG A 134 15.48 23.80 3.78
C ARG A 134 15.33 23.02 2.48
N ILE A 135 14.16 23.12 1.87
CA ILE A 135 13.82 22.47 0.60
C ILE A 135 13.63 23.57 -0.42
N ASN A 136 14.52 23.66 -1.40
CA ASN A 136 14.42 24.61 -2.50
C ASN A 136 13.79 23.93 -3.69
N GLN A 137 12.60 24.37 -4.09
CA GLN A 137 11.94 23.87 -5.30
C GLN A 137 12.67 24.39 -6.54
N LEU A 138 13.15 23.47 -7.39
CA LEU A 138 13.98 23.78 -8.55
C LEU A 138 13.31 24.68 -9.59
N PHE A 139 11.97 24.70 -9.64
CA PHE A 139 11.22 25.36 -10.71
C PHE A 139 10.44 26.61 -10.31
N ASN A 140 10.19 26.85 -9.02
CA ASN A 140 9.30 27.93 -8.56
C ASN A 140 9.96 28.93 -7.60
N ASN A 141 11.25 28.86 -7.35
CA ASN A 141 11.96 29.68 -6.35
C ASN A 141 11.32 29.65 -4.94
N ASN A 142 10.36 28.77 -4.71
CA ASN A 142 9.75 28.62 -3.40
C ASN A 142 10.67 27.79 -2.50
N THR A 143 10.99 28.36 -1.37
CA THR A 143 11.80 27.68 -0.34
C THR A 143 10.93 27.34 0.83
N THR A 144 10.84 26.07 1.16
CA THR A 144 10.21 25.61 2.39
C THR A 144 11.27 25.39 3.43
N TYR A 145 11.12 26.02 4.60
CA TYR A 145 12.08 25.96 5.70
C TYR A 145 11.35 25.56 6.98
N GLY A 146 11.90 24.62 7.73
CA GLY A 146 11.30 24.22 8.98
C GLY A 146 12.05 23.17 9.76
N LYS A 147 11.62 22.96 11.00
CA LYS A 147 12.10 21.89 11.87
C LYS A 147 11.31 20.63 11.62
N VAL A 148 11.98 19.53 11.37
CA VAL A 148 11.34 18.20 11.24
C VAL A 148 10.81 17.80 12.61
N ILE A 149 9.51 17.55 12.70
CA ILE A 149 8.82 17.11 13.93
C ILE A 149 8.35 15.65 13.85
N ASP A 150 8.06 15.17 12.63
CA ASP A 150 7.63 13.81 12.38
C ASP A 150 8.06 13.36 10.98
N PHE A 151 8.24 12.05 10.82
CA PHE A 151 8.62 11.43 9.57
C PHE A 151 7.96 10.06 9.45
N ASN A 152 7.25 9.84 8.35
CA ASN A 152 6.70 8.55 7.99
C ASN A 152 7.04 8.17 6.55
N LEU A 153 6.62 6.99 6.08
CA LEU A 153 6.94 6.51 4.74
C LEU A 153 6.41 7.40 3.60
N TYR A 154 5.41 8.23 3.85
CA TYR A 154 4.76 9.02 2.80
C TYR A 154 5.06 10.52 2.91
N PHE A 155 5.05 11.06 4.13
CA PHE A 155 5.25 12.47 4.42
C PHE A 155 6.35 12.69 5.43
N THR A 156 7.00 13.85 5.32
CA THR A 156 7.80 14.48 6.36
C THR A 156 7.04 15.70 6.87
N THR A 157 6.78 15.74 8.17
CA THR A 157 6.08 16.86 8.81
C THR A 157 7.11 17.83 9.37
N ILE A 158 7.03 19.09 8.93
CA ILE A 158 7.90 20.15 9.39
C ILE A 158 7.09 21.29 10.00
N VAL A 159 7.68 22.02 10.92
CA VAL A 159 7.11 23.24 11.50
C VAL A 159 7.98 24.44 11.11
N ASP A 160 7.36 25.42 10.50
CA ASP A 160 8.00 26.70 10.22
C ASP A 160 8.30 27.42 11.55
N PRO A 161 9.56 27.79 11.83
CA PRO A 161 9.95 28.40 13.09
C PRO A 161 9.35 29.79 13.32
N TYR A 162 8.97 30.49 12.25
CA TYR A 162 8.45 31.85 12.30
C TYR A 162 6.92 31.88 12.40
N THR A 163 6.25 31.21 11.48
CA THR A 163 4.78 31.20 11.40
C THR A 163 4.12 30.15 12.30
N LYS A 164 4.90 29.17 12.79
CA LYS A 164 4.43 28.01 13.56
C LYS A 164 3.47 27.10 12.77
N LEU A 165 3.38 27.28 11.47
CA LEU A 165 2.56 26.42 10.62
C LEU A 165 3.19 25.04 10.50
N VAL A 166 2.32 24.03 10.59
CA VAL A 166 2.68 22.63 10.35
C VAL A 166 2.50 22.34 8.87
N ILE A 167 3.56 21.85 8.23
CA ILE A 167 3.59 21.59 6.78
C ILE A 167 3.91 20.12 6.58
N ASN A 168 3.04 19.40 5.90
CA ASN A 168 3.28 18.01 5.48
C ASN A 168 3.85 18.02 4.06
N VAL A 169 5.12 17.64 3.94
CA VAL A 169 5.82 17.59 2.65
C VAL A 169 5.90 16.15 2.17
N PRO A 170 5.37 15.81 0.97
CA PRO A 170 5.54 14.48 0.40
C PRO A 170 7.04 14.13 0.26
N ASN A 171 7.42 12.90 0.62
CA ASN A 171 8.81 12.48 0.62
C ASN A 171 9.46 12.56 -0.78
N SER A 172 8.71 12.28 -1.83
CA SER A 172 9.17 12.42 -3.21
C SER A 172 9.53 13.87 -3.56
N THR A 173 8.81 14.85 -3.00
CA THR A 173 9.14 16.28 -3.17
C THR A 173 10.49 16.60 -2.55
N ILE A 174 10.78 16.05 -1.37
CA ILE A 174 12.07 16.26 -0.70
C ILE A 174 13.20 15.65 -1.53
N GLN A 175 13.02 14.43 -2.02
CA GLN A 175 14.05 13.72 -2.77
C GLN A 175 14.32 14.35 -4.15
N ASN A 176 13.30 14.90 -4.80
CA ASN A 176 13.40 15.49 -6.14
C ASN A 176 13.87 16.95 -6.13
N ASN A 177 14.08 17.55 -4.96
CA ASN A 177 14.48 18.94 -4.82
C ASN A 177 15.81 19.08 -4.05
N LEU A 178 16.40 20.28 -4.09
CA LEU A 178 17.60 20.56 -3.32
C LEU A 178 17.27 20.65 -1.84
N LEU A 179 17.77 19.68 -1.07
CA LEU A 179 17.67 19.67 0.38
C LEU A 179 18.95 20.20 1.01
N THR A 180 18.82 21.18 1.90
CA THR A 180 19.89 21.63 2.79
C THR A 180 19.55 21.27 4.22
N ASN A 181 20.35 20.43 4.87
CA ASN A 181 20.24 20.18 6.29
C ASN A 181 21.04 21.25 7.06
N VAL A 182 20.32 22.27 7.54
CA VAL A 182 20.92 23.43 8.22
C VAL A 182 21.52 23.06 9.57
N SER A 183 20.95 22.07 10.26
CA SER A 183 21.49 21.60 11.54
C SER A 183 22.85 20.95 11.39
N ARG A 184 23.07 20.18 10.30
CA ARG A 184 24.35 19.53 10.02
C ARG A 184 25.39 20.49 9.47
N SER A 185 25.01 21.54 8.74
CA SER A 185 25.96 22.53 8.20
C SER A 185 26.73 23.23 9.31
N LYS A 186 26.11 23.51 10.46
CA LYS A 186 26.75 24.11 11.62
C LYS A 186 27.84 23.25 12.27
N LEU A 187 27.87 21.94 11.98
CA LEU A 187 28.95 21.07 12.48
C LEU A 187 30.27 21.29 11.73
N PHE A 188 30.24 21.84 10.53
CA PHE A 188 31.43 22.11 9.71
C PHE A 188 31.98 23.53 9.91
N GLU A 189 31.22 24.47 10.49
CA GLU A 189 31.67 25.82 10.79
C GLU A 189 32.52 25.90 12.08
N LYS A 190 32.55 24.84 12.91
CA LYS A 190 33.28 24.78 14.17
C LYS A 190 34.68 24.15 14.06
N LYS A 191 35.23 24.04 12.86
CA LYS A 191 36.64 23.70 12.61
C LYS A 191 37.32 24.87 11.96
#